data_3f1d50b78c8c038f111a18e35b0b106f
#
_entry.id   3f1d50b78c8c038f111a18e35b0b106f
#
_cell.length_a   1.000
_cell.length_b   1.000
_cell.length_c   1.000
_cell.angle_alpha   90.00
_cell.angle_beta   90.00
_cell.angle_gamma   90.00
#
_symmetry.space_group_name_H-M   'P 1'
#
loop_
_entity.id
_entity.type
_entity.pdbx_description
1 polymer ?
#
loop_
_entity_poly.entity_id
_entity_poly.type
_entity_poly.pdbx_seq_one_letter_code
_entity_poly.pdbx_strand_id
1 'polypeptide(L)'
;MNRASEPPDTDPLPMKRILIYSHDTFGLGNIRRMLEVARHLVESSQEVSVLVITGSPMLHAFRIPERVDYVKLPCLSRTVDGRYGARFLDLSLDETVRMRANIIRSTIANFVPDLILVDKKPFGVENELSGAIADLPCQSRRPKLVLLLRDILDSPEATTPVWRKQGYFEAIDAYYDQVVVVGSPEIFDLRREYAFPPFSAAKVRFCGYIARQQGRQSRAEVRRSLGVARHEPLVLVTPGGGQDGFDVVDACVKGLLALLPEQRPRTHIVCGPEMGAAPRAALAQAALNLPQVSLQEFSDDMMSLMAASDVVVSMGGYNTVCEILSLHKRAVVVPRVRPVKEQGIRAERMAARGLLRMLHPDQLTPATLWQALRSELAALARRAPLPQLRMMRGLELVTSAIFDLIGLPVVAAVAADPAPAPSATNPHVQPTGWRGVHNVAYAP
;
A
#
# COMPACT_ATOMS: atom_id res chain seq x y z
N MET A 1 37.27 -16.97 -48.63
CA MET A 1 36.61 -15.75 -48.12
C MET A 1 35.18 -16.12 -47.76
N ASN A 2 34.99 -16.48 -46.50
CA ASN A 2 33.67 -16.79 -45.94
C ASN A 2 33.07 -15.46 -45.39
N ARG A 3 32.00 -14.96 -46.00
CA ARG A 3 31.17 -13.92 -45.37
C ARG A 3 30.37 -14.60 -44.30
N ALA A 4 30.68 -14.27 -43.02
CA ALA A 4 29.80 -14.58 -41.91
C ALA A 4 28.48 -13.82 -42.16
N SER A 5 27.38 -14.56 -42.20
CA SER A 5 26.03 -14.02 -42.25
C SER A 5 25.76 -13.29 -40.93
N GLU A 6 25.55 -11.99 -40.98
CA GLU A 6 25.02 -11.20 -39.88
C GLU A 6 23.69 -11.82 -39.42
N PRO A 7 23.46 -11.92 -38.10
CA PRO A 7 22.16 -12.40 -37.62
C PRO A 7 21.06 -11.42 -38.10
N PRO A 8 19.85 -11.90 -38.39
CA PRO A 8 18.74 -11.07 -38.82
C PRO A 8 18.51 -9.96 -37.82
N ASP A 9 18.45 -8.75 -38.29
CA ASP A 9 18.03 -7.55 -37.55
C ASP A 9 16.59 -7.77 -37.12
N THR A 10 16.38 -8.29 -35.89
CA THR A 10 15.05 -8.42 -35.34
C THR A 10 14.64 -7.01 -34.91
N ASP A 11 13.77 -6.38 -35.70
CA ASP A 11 13.09 -5.16 -35.28
C ASP A 11 12.64 -5.27 -33.82
N PRO A 12 12.98 -4.33 -32.96
CA PRO A 12 12.56 -4.40 -31.57
C PRO A 12 11.03 -4.48 -31.51
N LEU A 13 10.52 -5.48 -30.79
CA LEU A 13 9.08 -5.65 -30.60
C LEU A 13 8.46 -4.33 -30.10
N PRO A 14 7.31 -3.91 -30.65
CA PRO A 14 6.73 -2.63 -30.31
C PRO A 14 6.38 -2.56 -28.83
N MET A 15 6.90 -1.53 -28.15
CA MET A 15 6.67 -1.27 -26.72
C MET A 15 5.18 -1.22 -26.39
N LYS A 16 4.75 -2.01 -25.41
CA LYS A 16 3.41 -1.97 -24.85
C LYS A 16 3.28 -0.82 -23.85
N ARG A 17 2.31 0.03 -24.05
CA ARG A 17 2.05 1.22 -23.24
C ARG A 17 0.92 0.94 -22.26
N ILE A 18 1.21 1.01 -20.97
CA ILE A 18 0.23 0.82 -19.90
C ILE A 18 0.01 2.15 -19.19
N LEU A 19 -1.22 2.59 -19.11
CA LEU A 19 -1.60 3.77 -18.34
C LEU A 19 -2.24 3.32 -17.03
N ILE A 20 -1.75 3.83 -15.91
CA ILE A 20 -2.27 3.58 -14.58
C ILE A 20 -2.93 4.84 -14.03
N TYR A 21 -4.22 4.79 -13.75
CA TYR A 21 -4.91 5.83 -13.00
C TYR A 21 -4.95 5.47 -11.52
N SER A 22 -4.28 6.26 -10.67
CA SER A 22 -4.26 6.09 -9.22
C SER A 22 -5.32 6.96 -8.55
N HIS A 23 -6.21 6.34 -7.75
CA HIS A 23 -7.30 7.01 -7.04
C HIS A 23 -6.79 7.73 -5.80
N ASP A 24 -5.97 8.77 -5.99
CA ASP A 24 -5.32 9.49 -4.91
C ASP A 24 -6.06 10.77 -4.57
N THR A 25 -6.53 10.84 -3.34
CA THR A 25 -7.14 12.04 -2.76
C THR A 25 -6.47 12.44 -1.46
N PHE A 26 -5.94 11.47 -0.72
CA PHE A 26 -5.26 11.68 0.55
C PHE A 26 -4.50 10.40 0.97
N GLY A 27 -3.36 10.59 1.65
CA GLY A 27 -2.53 9.47 2.15
C GLY A 27 -1.62 8.82 1.11
N LEU A 28 -0.72 7.98 1.58
CA LEU A 28 0.33 7.32 0.78
C LEU A 28 -0.10 5.96 0.22
N GLY A 29 -1.22 5.42 0.70
CA GLY A 29 -1.56 4.00 0.51
C GLY A 29 -1.86 3.61 -0.95
N ASN A 30 -2.58 4.44 -1.68
CA ASN A 30 -2.97 4.12 -3.06
C ASN A 30 -1.77 4.28 -4.00
N ILE A 31 -1.11 5.44 -3.98
CA ILE A 31 0.05 5.69 -4.87
C ILE A 31 1.16 4.67 -4.63
N ARG A 32 1.48 4.33 -3.38
CA ARG A 32 2.48 3.31 -3.05
C ARG A 32 2.14 1.95 -3.69
N ARG A 33 0.87 1.54 -3.63
CA ARG A 33 0.40 0.30 -4.26
C ARG A 33 0.52 0.35 -5.77
N MET A 34 0.08 1.46 -6.40
CA MET A 34 0.09 1.58 -7.86
C MET A 34 1.52 1.67 -8.41
N LEU A 35 2.45 2.32 -7.69
CA LEU A 35 3.87 2.32 -8.05
C LEU A 35 4.52 0.93 -7.91
N GLU A 36 4.12 0.12 -6.91
CA GLU A 36 4.57 -1.27 -6.81
C GLU A 36 4.09 -2.12 -7.99
N VAL A 37 2.83 -1.93 -8.41
CA VAL A 37 2.31 -2.59 -9.62
C VAL A 37 3.07 -2.10 -10.86
N ALA A 38 3.28 -0.79 -11.02
CA ALA A 38 4.03 -0.22 -12.15
C ALA A 38 5.45 -0.78 -12.22
N ARG A 39 6.16 -0.83 -11.08
CA ARG A 39 7.50 -1.40 -10.97
C ARG A 39 7.51 -2.85 -11.42
N HIS A 40 6.63 -3.68 -10.87
CA HIS A 40 6.58 -5.10 -11.19
C HIS A 40 6.28 -5.36 -12.66
N LEU A 41 5.42 -4.54 -13.30
CA LEU A 41 5.14 -4.62 -14.74
C LEU A 41 6.39 -4.39 -15.58
N VAL A 42 7.16 -3.32 -15.30
CA VAL A 42 8.37 -2.99 -16.09
C VAL A 42 9.54 -3.93 -15.77
N GLU A 43 9.64 -4.46 -14.54
CA GLU A 43 10.64 -5.47 -14.18
C GLU A 43 10.36 -6.82 -14.82
N SER A 44 9.07 -7.15 -15.07
CA SER A 44 8.63 -8.42 -15.66
C SER A 44 8.78 -8.49 -17.18
N SER A 45 8.93 -7.36 -17.88
CA SER A 45 9.16 -7.31 -19.33
C SER A 45 9.88 -6.03 -19.76
N GLN A 46 10.84 -6.17 -20.66
CA GLN A 46 11.54 -5.04 -21.29
C GLN A 46 10.65 -4.31 -22.33
N GLU A 47 9.58 -4.93 -22.77
CA GLU A 47 8.66 -4.42 -23.79
C GLU A 47 7.53 -3.53 -23.19
N VAL A 48 7.59 -3.21 -21.89
CA VAL A 48 6.56 -2.45 -21.19
C VAL A 48 7.07 -1.10 -20.76
N SER A 49 6.29 -0.06 -21.04
CA SER A 49 6.40 1.27 -20.43
C SER A 49 5.11 1.64 -19.72
N VAL A 50 5.21 2.35 -18.60
CA VAL A 50 4.07 2.69 -17.75
C VAL A 50 3.99 4.20 -17.54
N LEU A 51 2.82 4.78 -17.75
CA LEU A 51 2.52 6.17 -17.39
C LEU A 51 1.50 6.19 -16.25
N VAL A 52 1.85 6.79 -15.11
CA VAL A 52 0.99 6.86 -13.93
C VAL A 52 0.32 8.24 -13.85
N ILE A 53 -1.00 8.29 -13.86
CA ILE A 53 -1.77 9.51 -13.59
C ILE A 53 -2.16 9.52 -12.11
N THR A 54 -1.77 10.57 -11.37
CA THR A 54 -2.00 10.64 -9.92
C THR A 54 -2.27 12.06 -9.44
N GLY A 55 -3.17 12.18 -8.45
CA GLY A 55 -3.39 13.41 -7.69
C GLY A 55 -2.54 13.50 -6.41
N SER A 56 -1.72 12.50 -6.08
CA SER A 56 -0.96 12.46 -4.84
C SER A 56 0.06 13.60 -4.74
N PRO A 57 0.05 14.39 -3.65
CA PRO A 57 1.08 15.41 -3.42
C PRO A 57 2.43 14.82 -3.03
N MET A 58 2.46 13.52 -2.65
CA MET A 58 3.63 12.84 -2.09
C MET A 58 4.42 12.03 -3.12
N LEU A 59 4.14 12.21 -4.40
CA LEU A 59 4.78 11.42 -5.46
C LEU A 59 6.31 11.58 -5.47
N HIS A 60 6.81 12.78 -5.17
CA HIS A 60 8.23 13.10 -5.08
C HIS A 60 8.99 12.34 -3.97
N ALA A 61 8.28 11.76 -3.00
CA ALA A 61 8.88 10.95 -1.95
C ALA A 61 9.22 9.51 -2.40
N PHE A 62 8.80 9.12 -3.61
CA PHE A 62 9.04 7.78 -4.15
C PHE A 62 10.12 7.80 -5.23
N ARG A 63 10.94 6.75 -5.24
CA ARG A 63 11.85 6.50 -6.37
C ARG A 63 11.03 5.91 -7.51
N ILE A 64 11.01 6.58 -8.65
CA ILE A 64 10.34 6.13 -9.86
C ILE A 64 11.28 5.18 -10.60
N PRO A 65 10.83 3.96 -10.97
CA PRO A 65 11.61 3.00 -11.74
C PRO A 65 11.87 3.49 -13.18
N GLU A 66 12.88 2.93 -13.83
CA GLU A 66 13.07 3.12 -15.27
C GLU A 66 11.82 2.66 -16.05
N ARG A 67 11.56 3.30 -17.20
CA ARG A 67 10.36 3.06 -18.04
C ARG A 67 9.01 3.32 -17.36
N VAL A 68 9.03 4.00 -16.22
CA VAL A 68 7.84 4.54 -15.55
C VAL A 68 7.95 6.05 -15.50
N ASP A 69 6.91 6.75 -15.93
CA ASP A 69 6.77 8.20 -15.80
C ASP A 69 5.39 8.54 -15.24
N TYR A 70 5.12 9.81 -14.96
CA TYR A 70 3.85 10.19 -14.35
C TYR A 70 3.32 11.55 -14.82
N VAL A 71 1.99 11.67 -14.75
CA VAL A 71 1.25 12.93 -14.91
C VAL A 71 0.64 13.30 -13.56
N LYS A 72 1.04 14.47 -13.03
CA LYS A 72 0.54 14.99 -11.77
C LYS A 72 -0.72 15.83 -11.98
N LEU A 73 -1.86 15.36 -11.46
CA LEU A 73 -3.11 16.09 -11.46
C LEU A 73 -3.20 17.08 -10.28
N PRO A 74 -3.97 18.17 -10.39
CA PRO A 74 -4.33 19.02 -9.26
C PRO A 74 -4.85 18.19 -8.08
N CYS A 75 -4.39 18.51 -6.86
CA CYS A 75 -4.74 17.73 -5.68
C CYS A 75 -6.20 17.98 -5.26
N LEU A 76 -6.87 16.90 -4.89
CA LEU A 76 -8.11 16.94 -4.14
C LEU A 76 -7.85 16.51 -2.70
N SER A 77 -8.59 17.10 -1.76
CA SER A 77 -8.62 16.68 -0.36
C SER A 77 -10.06 16.33 0.05
N ARG A 78 -10.20 15.58 1.14
CA ARG A 78 -11.50 15.42 1.79
C ARG A 78 -11.63 16.45 2.90
N THR A 79 -12.75 17.12 2.94
CA THR A 79 -13.18 17.95 4.07
C THR A 79 -13.54 17.07 5.26
N VAL A 80 -13.71 17.66 6.43
CA VAL A 80 -14.15 16.97 7.66
C VAL A 80 -15.47 16.22 7.43
N ASP A 81 -16.37 16.78 6.61
CA ASP A 81 -17.66 16.17 6.23
C ASP A 81 -17.54 15.06 5.19
N GLY A 82 -16.32 14.67 4.81
CA GLY A 82 -16.05 13.61 3.84
C GLY A 82 -16.25 13.98 2.38
N ARG A 83 -16.63 15.24 2.08
CA ARG A 83 -16.75 15.76 0.70
C ARG A 83 -15.38 16.07 0.11
N TYR A 84 -15.29 16.06 -1.21
CA TYR A 84 -14.07 16.47 -1.91
C TYR A 84 -14.03 17.99 -2.10
N GLY A 85 -12.81 18.54 -2.15
CA GLY A 85 -12.52 19.94 -2.48
C GLY A 85 -11.12 20.08 -3.07
N ALA A 86 -10.85 21.19 -3.75
CA ALA A 86 -9.48 21.52 -4.17
C ALA A 86 -8.60 21.69 -2.92
N ARG A 87 -7.35 21.22 -2.99
CA ARG A 87 -6.46 21.26 -1.83
C ARG A 87 -5.56 22.50 -1.79
N PHE A 88 -5.02 22.90 -2.91
CA PHE A 88 -3.99 23.94 -3.00
C PHE A 88 -4.39 25.09 -3.94
N LEU A 89 -5.38 24.88 -4.78
CA LEU A 89 -5.83 25.88 -5.74
C LEU A 89 -7.12 26.53 -5.20
N ASP A 90 -7.26 27.82 -5.43
CA ASP A 90 -8.50 28.56 -5.18
C ASP A 90 -9.48 28.33 -6.34
N LEU A 91 -9.98 27.10 -6.42
CA LEU A 91 -10.93 26.64 -7.43
C LEU A 91 -12.05 25.85 -6.76
N SER A 92 -13.23 25.94 -7.34
CA SER A 92 -14.34 25.04 -6.97
C SER A 92 -14.01 23.58 -7.27
N LEU A 93 -14.74 22.66 -6.64
CA LEU A 93 -14.60 21.23 -6.93
C LEU A 93 -14.84 20.93 -8.41
N ASP A 94 -15.91 21.51 -8.99
CA ASP A 94 -16.30 21.25 -10.38
C ASP A 94 -15.25 21.75 -11.38
N GLU A 95 -14.65 22.91 -11.15
CA GLU A 95 -13.55 23.42 -11.97
C GLU A 95 -12.33 22.52 -11.88
N THR A 96 -11.98 22.09 -10.67
CA THR A 96 -10.84 21.20 -10.43
C THR A 96 -11.05 19.84 -11.10
N VAL A 97 -12.23 19.22 -10.94
CA VAL A 97 -12.58 17.93 -11.56
C VAL A 97 -12.59 18.05 -13.09
N ARG A 98 -13.15 19.12 -13.64
CA ARG A 98 -13.14 19.37 -15.09
C ARG A 98 -11.72 19.53 -15.64
N MET A 99 -10.85 20.28 -14.94
CA MET A 99 -9.43 20.42 -15.31
C MET A 99 -8.74 19.04 -15.31
N ARG A 100 -8.93 18.26 -14.25
CA ARG A 100 -8.36 16.92 -14.11
C ARG A 100 -8.86 15.99 -15.24
N ALA A 101 -10.16 15.97 -15.51
CA ALA A 101 -10.77 15.19 -16.58
C ALA A 101 -10.18 15.53 -17.96
N ASN A 102 -9.95 16.81 -18.25
CA ASN A 102 -9.34 17.26 -19.52
C ASN A 102 -7.89 16.81 -19.64
N ILE A 103 -7.08 16.90 -18.56
CA ILE A 103 -5.70 16.40 -18.53
C ILE A 103 -5.68 14.88 -18.79
N ILE A 104 -6.55 14.13 -18.11
CA ILE A 104 -6.66 12.67 -18.28
C ILE A 104 -7.02 12.32 -19.72
N ARG A 105 -8.06 12.95 -20.27
CA ARG A 105 -8.51 12.71 -21.64
C ARG A 105 -7.42 13.00 -22.68
N SER A 106 -6.74 14.16 -22.54
CA SER A 106 -5.62 14.52 -23.39
C SER A 106 -4.46 13.53 -23.25
N THR A 107 -4.15 13.10 -22.03
CA THR A 107 -3.10 12.11 -21.79
C THR A 107 -3.40 10.78 -22.47
N ILE A 108 -4.62 10.26 -22.34
CA ILE A 108 -5.04 9.00 -22.98
C ILE A 108 -4.94 9.12 -24.51
N ALA A 109 -5.42 10.23 -25.08
CA ALA A 109 -5.43 10.46 -26.52
C ALA A 109 -4.00 10.54 -27.13
N ASN A 110 -3.04 11.13 -26.41
CA ASN A 110 -1.66 11.30 -26.89
C ASN A 110 -0.73 10.12 -26.53
N PHE A 111 -0.94 9.49 -25.37
CA PHE A 111 -0.14 8.34 -24.96
C PHE A 111 -0.53 7.07 -25.72
N VAL A 112 -1.78 6.97 -26.20
CA VAL A 112 -2.32 5.82 -26.94
C VAL A 112 -1.97 4.50 -26.24
N PRO A 113 -2.51 4.26 -25.03
CA PRO A 113 -2.16 3.06 -24.25
C PRO A 113 -2.73 1.78 -24.88
N ASP A 114 -2.03 0.66 -24.71
CA ASP A 114 -2.56 -0.69 -24.99
C ASP A 114 -3.53 -1.17 -23.90
N LEU A 115 -3.28 -0.68 -22.64
CA LEU A 115 -4.11 -1.01 -21.50
C LEU A 115 -4.18 0.18 -20.52
N ILE A 116 -5.36 0.38 -19.93
CA ILE A 116 -5.61 1.33 -18.85
C ILE A 116 -5.97 0.54 -17.60
N LEU A 117 -5.21 0.70 -16.52
CA LEU A 117 -5.48 0.15 -15.20
C LEU A 117 -6.08 1.25 -14.31
N VAL A 118 -7.32 1.07 -13.88
CA VAL A 118 -8.05 2.04 -13.05
C VAL A 118 -8.12 1.55 -11.61
N ASP A 119 -7.69 2.38 -10.65
CA ASP A 119 -7.72 2.04 -9.22
C ASP A 119 -9.07 2.39 -8.58
N LYS A 120 -9.65 1.45 -7.84
CA LYS A 120 -10.71 1.60 -6.84
C LYS A 120 -12.11 1.85 -7.36
N LYS A 121 -12.36 2.80 -8.24
CA LYS A 121 -13.70 3.16 -8.73
C LYS A 121 -13.72 3.22 -10.26
N PRO A 122 -14.74 2.64 -10.91
CA PRO A 122 -14.80 2.58 -12.36
C PRO A 122 -14.66 3.93 -13.05
N PHE A 123 -15.26 4.98 -12.51
CA PHE A 123 -15.19 6.32 -13.10
C PHE A 123 -14.21 7.26 -12.40
N GLY A 124 -13.32 6.74 -11.53
CA GLY A 124 -12.33 7.55 -10.81
C GLY A 124 -12.93 8.41 -9.69
N VAL A 125 -12.20 9.45 -9.31
CA VAL A 125 -12.66 10.44 -8.30
C VAL A 125 -13.68 11.35 -8.94
N GLU A 126 -14.84 11.54 -8.28
CA GLU A 126 -15.91 12.44 -8.76
C GLU A 126 -16.25 12.23 -10.26
N ASN A 127 -16.18 10.98 -10.72
CA ASN A 127 -16.46 10.55 -12.09
C ASN A 127 -15.60 11.21 -13.17
N GLU A 128 -14.40 11.70 -12.84
CA GLU A 128 -13.51 12.40 -13.77
C GLU A 128 -13.03 11.57 -14.97
N LEU A 129 -13.15 10.23 -14.89
CA LEU A 129 -12.82 9.32 -16.00
C LEU A 129 -14.00 9.08 -16.95
N SER A 130 -15.24 9.43 -16.58
CA SER A 130 -16.43 9.02 -17.33
C SER A 130 -16.39 9.42 -18.79
N GLY A 131 -16.02 10.66 -19.11
CA GLY A 131 -15.90 11.15 -20.48
C GLY A 131 -14.81 10.42 -21.27
N ALA A 132 -13.64 10.23 -20.67
CA ALA A 132 -12.55 9.52 -21.32
C ALA A 132 -12.91 8.05 -21.60
N ILE A 133 -13.56 7.36 -20.66
CA ILE A 133 -14.01 5.96 -20.82
C ILE A 133 -15.08 5.84 -21.89
N ALA A 134 -16.03 6.79 -21.95
CA ALA A 134 -17.07 6.81 -22.98
C ALA A 134 -16.51 7.00 -24.40
N ASP A 135 -15.38 7.66 -24.55
CA ASP A 135 -14.74 7.87 -25.86
C ASP A 135 -13.95 6.62 -26.35
N LEU A 136 -13.57 5.70 -25.46
CA LEU A 136 -12.73 4.53 -25.83
C LEU A 136 -13.31 3.65 -26.93
N PRO A 137 -14.62 3.33 -26.97
CA PRO A 137 -15.20 2.52 -28.03
C PRO A 137 -15.09 3.14 -29.43
N CYS A 138 -14.96 4.46 -29.53
CA CYS A 138 -14.83 5.19 -30.78
C CYS A 138 -13.40 5.28 -31.30
N GLN A 139 -12.41 4.83 -30.53
CA GLN A 139 -11.01 4.85 -30.94
C GLN A 139 -10.70 3.73 -31.93
N SER A 140 -9.87 4.00 -32.92
CA SER A 140 -9.42 3.01 -33.93
C SER A 140 -8.71 1.82 -33.29
N ARG A 141 -8.07 2.02 -32.14
CA ARG A 141 -7.44 1.01 -31.30
C ARG A 141 -7.90 1.21 -29.87
N ARG A 142 -8.95 0.46 -29.47
CA ARG A 142 -9.46 0.50 -28.10
C ARG A 142 -8.45 -0.14 -27.14
N PRO A 143 -7.99 0.57 -26.10
CA PRO A 143 -7.17 -0.04 -25.06
C PRO A 143 -7.98 -1.05 -24.24
N LYS A 144 -7.31 -2.06 -23.68
CA LYS A 144 -7.91 -2.90 -22.64
C LYS A 144 -8.15 -2.08 -21.38
N LEU A 145 -9.28 -2.26 -20.75
CA LEU A 145 -9.64 -1.53 -19.52
C LEU A 145 -9.76 -2.50 -18.35
N VAL A 146 -8.93 -2.30 -17.33
CA VAL A 146 -8.87 -3.16 -16.14
C VAL A 146 -9.15 -2.33 -14.88
N LEU A 147 -10.06 -2.81 -14.04
CA LEU A 147 -10.33 -2.23 -12.73
C LEU A 147 -9.54 -2.99 -11.66
N LEU A 148 -8.72 -2.28 -10.87
CA LEU A 148 -8.03 -2.85 -9.72
C LEU A 148 -8.76 -2.50 -8.43
N LEU A 149 -9.21 -3.53 -7.72
CA LEU A 149 -9.85 -3.38 -6.42
C LEU A 149 -8.97 -3.95 -5.31
N ARG A 150 -9.05 -3.35 -4.12
CA ARG A 150 -8.54 -3.97 -2.90
C ARG A 150 -9.50 -5.09 -2.47
N ASP A 151 -9.06 -5.90 -1.52
CA ASP A 151 -9.82 -6.95 -0.89
C ASP A 151 -11.20 -6.47 -0.37
N ILE A 152 -11.22 -5.39 0.41
CA ILE A 152 -12.40 -4.83 1.06
C ILE A 152 -12.44 -3.32 0.81
N LEU A 153 -13.55 -2.81 0.31
CA LEU A 153 -13.76 -1.37 0.07
C LEU A 153 -14.36 -0.69 1.30
N ASP A 154 -15.46 -1.24 1.80
CA ASP A 154 -16.15 -0.91 3.04
C ASP A 154 -17.13 -2.07 3.35
N SER A 155 -18.04 -1.89 4.32
CA SER A 155 -19.07 -2.89 4.57
C SER A 155 -20.01 -3.06 3.36
N PRO A 156 -20.62 -4.25 3.18
CA PRO A 156 -21.58 -4.48 2.12
C PRO A 156 -22.75 -3.49 2.11
N GLU A 157 -23.25 -3.13 3.29
CA GLU A 157 -24.37 -2.20 3.48
C GLU A 157 -24.02 -0.78 3.02
N ALA A 158 -22.75 -0.38 3.15
CA ALA A 158 -22.27 0.92 2.69
C ALA A 158 -21.89 0.90 1.20
N THR A 159 -21.27 -0.18 0.74
CA THR A 159 -20.69 -0.26 -0.61
C THR A 159 -21.74 -0.53 -1.69
N THR A 160 -22.58 -1.56 -1.49
CA THR A 160 -23.49 -2.04 -2.54
C THR A 160 -24.52 -0.98 -3.00
N PRO A 161 -25.19 -0.23 -2.09
CA PRO A 161 -26.12 0.82 -2.52
C PRO A 161 -25.45 1.94 -3.30
N VAL A 162 -24.23 2.34 -2.88
CA VAL A 162 -23.46 3.37 -3.58
C VAL A 162 -23.06 2.90 -4.97
N TRP A 163 -22.60 1.67 -5.11
CA TRP A 163 -22.19 1.10 -6.40
C TRP A 163 -23.35 0.99 -7.38
N ARG A 164 -24.53 0.56 -6.90
CA ARG A 164 -25.75 0.54 -7.71
C ARG A 164 -26.19 1.94 -8.14
N LYS A 165 -26.24 2.88 -7.19
CA LYS A 165 -26.64 4.27 -7.48
C LYS A 165 -25.72 4.95 -8.49
N GLN A 166 -24.42 4.64 -8.45
CA GLN A 166 -23.41 5.24 -9.34
C GLN A 166 -23.26 4.49 -10.69
N GLY A 167 -24.01 3.41 -10.93
CA GLY A 167 -23.91 2.64 -12.15
C GLY A 167 -22.57 1.92 -12.32
N TYR A 168 -21.88 1.56 -11.23
CA TYR A 168 -20.54 0.98 -11.32
C TYR A 168 -20.53 -0.45 -11.82
N PHE A 169 -21.58 -1.24 -11.55
CA PHE A 169 -21.72 -2.58 -12.11
C PHE A 169 -21.96 -2.52 -13.61
N GLU A 170 -22.83 -1.63 -14.06
CA GLU A 170 -23.14 -1.37 -15.48
C GLU A 170 -21.88 -0.87 -16.20
N ALA A 171 -21.08 -0.01 -15.56
CA ALA A 171 -19.81 0.44 -16.11
C ALA A 171 -18.82 -0.71 -16.30
N ILE A 172 -18.73 -1.63 -15.32
CA ILE A 172 -17.87 -2.82 -15.44
C ILE A 172 -18.35 -3.69 -16.61
N ASP A 173 -19.65 -3.92 -16.75
CA ASP A 173 -20.19 -4.74 -17.80
C ASP A 173 -19.96 -4.14 -19.20
N ALA A 174 -20.15 -2.82 -19.34
CA ALA A 174 -20.07 -2.14 -20.62
C ALA A 174 -18.64 -1.86 -21.08
N TYR A 175 -17.73 -1.48 -20.17
CA TYR A 175 -16.44 -0.90 -20.55
C TYR A 175 -15.23 -1.74 -20.13
N TYR A 176 -15.30 -2.47 -19.02
CA TYR A 176 -14.14 -3.15 -18.47
C TYR A 176 -13.95 -4.54 -19.03
N ASP A 177 -12.72 -4.87 -19.43
CA ASP A 177 -12.35 -6.22 -19.89
C ASP A 177 -12.16 -7.16 -18.68
N GLN A 178 -11.64 -6.65 -17.56
CA GLN A 178 -11.39 -7.43 -16.36
C GLN A 178 -11.45 -6.59 -15.07
N VAL A 179 -11.77 -7.24 -13.95
CA VAL A 179 -11.63 -6.69 -12.59
C VAL A 179 -10.61 -7.54 -11.86
N VAL A 180 -9.44 -6.99 -11.51
CA VAL A 180 -8.42 -7.66 -10.71
C VAL A 180 -8.56 -7.24 -9.24
N VAL A 181 -8.53 -8.21 -8.34
CA VAL A 181 -8.69 -7.98 -6.90
C VAL A 181 -7.42 -8.37 -6.17
N VAL A 182 -6.75 -7.38 -5.57
CA VAL A 182 -5.59 -7.65 -4.70
C VAL A 182 -6.07 -8.04 -3.30
N GLY A 183 -6.48 -9.29 -3.19
CA GLY A 183 -7.08 -9.94 -2.03
C GLY A 183 -7.39 -11.39 -2.32
N SER A 184 -7.91 -12.12 -1.31
CA SER A 184 -8.28 -13.53 -1.43
C SER A 184 -9.78 -13.72 -1.19
N PRO A 185 -10.46 -14.53 -2.01
CA PRO A 185 -11.87 -14.86 -1.78
C PRO A 185 -12.08 -15.64 -0.48
N GLU A 186 -11.05 -16.29 0.04
CA GLU A 186 -11.09 -16.97 1.33
C GLU A 186 -11.25 -15.98 2.50
N ILE A 187 -10.72 -14.75 2.37
CA ILE A 187 -10.87 -13.70 3.36
C ILE A 187 -12.16 -12.92 3.10
N PHE A 188 -12.36 -12.46 1.84
CA PHE A 188 -13.52 -11.68 1.48
C PHE A 188 -13.82 -11.86 -0.02
N ASP A 189 -14.86 -12.62 -0.33
CA ASP A 189 -15.32 -12.76 -1.71
C ASP A 189 -16.25 -11.60 -2.07
N LEU A 190 -15.67 -10.53 -2.60
CA LEU A 190 -16.41 -9.32 -2.95
C LEU A 190 -17.57 -9.56 -3.95
N ARG A 191 -17.52 -10.63 -4.75
CA ARG A 191 -18.61 -10.98 -5.68
C ARG A 191 -19.89 -11.31 -4.91
N ARG A 192 -19.77 -12.06 -3.80
CA ARG A 192 -20.87 -12.44 -2.92
C ARG A 192 -21.23 -11.29 -1.98
N GLU A 193 -20.25 -10.74 -1.30
CA GLU A 193 -20.46 -9.74 -0.25
C GLU A 193 -21.09 -8.44 -0.83
N TYR A 194 -20.67 -7.99 -2.01
CA TYR A 194 -21.24 -6.81 -2.68
C TYR A 194 -22.32 -7.12 -3.70
N ALA A 195 -22.79 -8.39 -3.77
CA ALA A 195 -23.84 -8.83 -4.69
C ALA A 195 -23.58 -8.40 -6.16
N PHE A 196 -22.39 -8.74 -6.69
CA PHE A 196 -22.04 -8.48 -8.08
C PHE A 196 -23.01 -9.19 -9.02
N PRO A 197 -23.55 -8.49 -10.04
CA PRO A 197 -24.31 -9.15 -11.10
C PRO A 197 -23.46 -10.22 -11.81
N PRO A 198 -24.09 -11.26 -12.41
CA PRO A 198 -23.36 -12.38 -13.02
C PRO A 198 -22.29 -11.97 -14.04
N PHE A 199 -22.58 -11.00 -14.91
CA PHE A 199 -21.64 -10.53 -15.93
C PHE A 199 -20.43 -9.84 -15.32
N SER A 200 -20.65 -8.91 -14.38
CA SER A 200 -19.56 -8.25 -13.66
C SER A 200 -18.76 -9.23 -12.81
N ALA A 201 -19.44 -10.19 -12.16
CA ALA A 201 -18.81 -11.24 -11.36
C ALA A 201 -17.89 -12.14 -12.19
N ALA A 202 -18.27 -12.46 -13.43
CA ALA A 202 -17.47 -13.28 -14.34
C ALA A 202 -16.13 -12.61 -14.75
N LYS A 203 -16.07 -11.27 -14.71
CA LYS A 203 -14.83 -10.51 -15.00
C LYS A 203 -13.87 -10.43 -13.83
N VAL A 204 -14.26 -10.88 -12.62
CA VAL A 204 -13.44 -10.78 -11.41
C VAL A 204 -12.39 -11.88 -11.34
N ARG A 205 -11.12 -11.48 -11.23
CA ARG A 205 -9.96 -12.34 -10.98
C ARG A 205 -9.30 -11.96 -9.67
N PHE A 206 -9.30 -12.85 -8.70
CA PHE A 206 -8.56 -12.68 -7.45
C PHE A 206 -7.07 -12.97 -7.68
N CYS A 207 -6.23 -12.03 -7.26
CA CYS A 207 -4.78 -12.11 -7.44
C CYS A 207 -4.02 -12.38 -6.13
N GLY A 208 -4.71 -12.44 -5.00
CA GLY A 208 -4.06 -12.53 -3.69
C GLY A 208 -3.50 -11.18 -3.22
N TYR A 209 -2.88 -11.19 -2.04
CA TYR A 209 -2.30 -10.00 -1.44
C TYR A 209 -0.95 -9.65 -2.05
N ILE A 210 -0.63 -8.36 -2.08
CA ILE A 210 0.66 -7.87 -2.58
C ILE A 210 1.75 -8.18 -1.56
N ALA A 211 2.65 -9.09 -1.92
CA ALA A 211 3.86 -9.33 -1.14
C ALA A 211 4.76 -8.08 -1.14
N ARG A 212 5.36 -7.80 -0.01
CA ARG A 212 6.30 -6.69 0.14
C ARG A 212 7.73 -7.19 0.05
N GLN A 213 8.59 -6.45 -0.62
CA GLN A 213 10.01 -6.74 -0.68
C GLN A 213 10.63 -6.64 0.72
N GLN A 214 11.72 -7.36 0.93
CA GLN A 214 12.48 -7.28 2.17
C GLN A 214 13.01 -5.86 2.38
N GLY A 215 13.16 -5.47 3.64
CA GLY A 215 13.77 -4.19 3.98
C GLY A 215 15.27 -4.16 3.63
N ARG A 216 15.84 -2.96 3.66
CA ARG A 216 17.25 -2.71 3.28
C ARG A 216 18.25 -3.19 4.33
N GLN A 217 17.81 -3.30 5.59
CA GLN A 217 18.66 -3.70 6.70
C GLN A 217 18.29 -5.11 7.20
N SER A 218 19.28 -5.86 7.59
CA SER A 218 19.07 -7.16 8.22
C SER A 218 18.47 -7.02 9.63
N ARG A 219 17.82 -8.09 10.10
CA ARG A 219 17.30 -8.17 11.47
C ARG A 219 18.38 -7.83 12.52
N ALA A 220 19.62 -8.29 12.31
CA ALA A 220 20.71 -8.06 13.25
C ALA A 220 21.15 -6.60 13.31
N GLU A 221 21.21 -5.92 12.17
CA GLU A 221 21.56 -4.49 12.09
C GLU A 221 20.53 -3.63 12.79
N VAL A 222 19.24 -3.80 12.50
CA VAL A 222 18.15 -3.05 13.13
C VAL A 222 18.13 -3.29 14.64
N ARG A 223 18.24 -4.55 15.09
CA ARG A 223 18.24 -4.84 16.53
C ARG A 223 19.45 -4.20 17.24
N ARG A 224 20.62 -4.18 16.61
CA ARG A 224 21.81 -3.51 17.13
C ARG A 224 21.59 -1.99 17.23
N SER A 225 21.04 -1.36 16.20
CA SER A 225 20.78 0.08 16.22
C SER A 225 19.76 0.49 17.28
N LEU A 226 18.80 -0.39 17.61
CA LEU A 226 17.81 -0.19 18.65
C LEU A 226 18.29 -0.63 20.05
N GLY A 227 19.52 -1.11 20.18
CA GLY A 227 20.07 -1.59 21.45
C GLY A 227 19.36 -2.83 22.01
N VAL A 228 18.82 -3.70 21.13
CA VAL A 228 18.06 -4.91 21.49
C VAL A 228 19.00 -6.11 21.55
N ALA A 229 19.06 -6.79 22.70
CA ALA A 229 19.86 -7.99 22.84
C ALA A 229 19.30 -9.16 21.99
N ARG A 230 20.15 -10.18 21.69
CA ARG A 230 19.82 -11.27 20.79
C ARG A 230 18.53 -12.02 21.16
N HIS A 231 18.29 -12.21 22.44
CA HIS A 231 17.15 -12.98 22.98
C HIS A 231 16.07 -12.09 23.61
N GLU A 232 16.26 -10.78 23.60
CA GLU A 232 15.29 -9.83 24.15
C GLU A 232 14.10 -9.67 23.18
N PRO A 233 12.84 -9.80 23.63
CA PRO A 233 11.69 -9.58 22.78
C PRO A 233 11.62 -8.12 22.30
N LEU A 234 11.38 -7.92 21.00
CA LEU A 234 11.14 -6.61 20.39
C LEU A 234 9.70 -6.51 19.89
N VAL A 235 8.95 -5.57 20.46
CA VAL A 235 7.61 -5.19 19.99
C VAL A 235 7.72 -3.97 19.11
N LEU A 236 7.15 -4.03 17.90
CA LEU A 236 6.97 -2.89 17.02
C LEU A 236 5.53 -2.40 17.11
N VAL A 237 5.34 -1.10 17.40
CA VAL A 237 4.02 -0.46 17.38
C VAL A 237 3.96 0.52 16.21
N THR A 238 3.05 0.29 15.27
CA THR A 238 2.87 1.16 14.10
C THR A 238 1.40 1.26 13.68
N PRO A 239 0.75 2.40 13.90
CA PRO A 239 -0.61 2.64 13.42
C PRO A 239 -0.70 2.93 11.91
N GLY A 240 0.40 2.88 11.18
CA GLY A 240 0.46 3.23 9.77
C GLY A 240 0.65 4.73 9.55
N GLY A 241 -0.27 5.43 8.87
CA GLY A 241 -0.20 6.88 8.65
C GLY A 241 -0.20 7.71 9.93
N GLY A 242 -0.86 7.20 10.97
CA GLY A 242 -0.85 7.79 12.32
C GLY A 242 -2.01 8.72 12.64
N GLN A 243 -2.83 9.13 11.67
CA GLN A 243 -3.93 10.08 11.88
C GLN A 243 -4.86 9.66 13.04
N ASP A 244 -5.26 8.38 13.07
CA ASP A 244 -6.19 7.81 14.08
C ASP A 244 -5.44 6.91 15.10
N GLY A 245 -4.11 6.98 15.14
CA GLY A 245 -3.29 5.99 15.82
C GLY A 245 -2.97 6.29 17.28
N PHE A 246 -3.32 7.47 17.78
CA PHE A 246 -2.95 7.91 19.12
C PHE A 246 -3.39 6.93 20.20
N ASP A 247 -4.65 6.52 20.22
CA ASP A 247 -5.22 5.68 21.27
C ASP A 247 -4.51 4.31 21.37
N VAL A 248 -4.10 3.74 20.24
CA VAL A 248 -3.39 2.46 20.22
C VAL A 248 -1.99 2.61 20.82
N VAL A 249 -1.28 3.68 20.46
CA VAL A 249 0.07 3.96 20.98
C VAL A 249 0.02 4.33 22.47
N ASP A 250 -0.93 5.18 22.86
CA ASP A 250 -1.15 5.60 24.24
C ASP A 250 -1.48 4.41 25.16
N ALA A 251 -2.41 3.53 24.71
CA ALA A 251 -2.73 2.31 25.45
C ALA A 251 -1.51 1.39 25.60
N CYS A 252 -0.64 1.31 24.57
CA CYS A 252 0.61 0.56 24.66
C CYS A 252 1.57 1.16 25.70
N VAL A 253 1.83 2.47 25.66
CA VAL A 253 2.71 3.18 26.59
C VAL A 253 2.19 3.08 28.03
N LYS A 254 0.89 3.34 28.25
CA LYS A 254 0.26 3.21 29.57
C LYS A 254 0.31 1.78 30.09
N GLY A 255 0.14 0.80 29.21
CA GLY A 255 0.28 -0.60 29.58
C GLY A 255 1.69 -0.96 30.01
N LEU A 256 2.73 -0.45 29.32
CA LEU A 256 4.13 -0.62 29.71
C LEU A 256 4.41 0.00 31.09
N LEU A 257 3.89 1.20 31.35
CA LEU A 257 4.06 1.86 32.66
C LEU A 257 3.48 1.03 33.82
N ALA A 258 2.38 0.30 33.57
CA ALA A 258 1.73 -0.54 34.58
C ALA A 258 2.47 -1.88 34.85
N LEU A 259 3.46 -2.25 34.04
CA LEU A 259 4.27 -3.46 34.25
C LEU A 259 5.49 -3.18 35.12
N LEU A 260 5.96 -4.21 35.82
CA LEU A 260 7.27 -4.17 36.48
C LEU A 260 8.38 -4.01 35.43
N PRO A 261 9.47 -3.28 35.73
CA PRO A 261 10.53 -3.00 34.75
C PRO A 261 11.07 -4.24 34.04
N GLU A 262 11.26 -5.34 34.75
CA GLU A 262 11.77 -6.62 34.24
C GLU A 262 10.79 -7.36 33.33
N GLN A 263 9.50 -7.00 33.36
CA GLN A 263 8.46 -7.57 32.51
C GLN A 263 8.23 -6.80 31.22
N ARG A 264 8.86 -5.64 31.07
CA ARG A 264 8.64 -4.75 29.94
C ARG A 264 9.53 -5.17 28.76
N PRO A 265 8.98 -5.59 27.62
CA PRO A 265 9.79 -5.87 26.43
C PRO A 265 10.36 -4.58 25.83
N ARG A 266 11.45 -4.69 25.09
CA ARG A 266 11.91 -3.62 24.24
C ARG A 266 10.80 -3.26 23.25
N THR A 267 10.46 -1.99 23.14
CA THR A 267 9.36 -1.53 22.32
C THR A 267 9.82 -0.37 21.42
N HIS A 268 9.66 -0.52 20.13
CA HIS A 268 9.90 0.54 19.15
C HIS A 268 8.58 1.03 18.59
N ILE A 269 8.35 2.34 18.64
CA ILE A 269 7.09 2.97 18.22
C ILE A 269 7.36 3.87 17.03
N VAL A 270 6.67 3.64 15.92
CA VAL A 270 6.64 4.52 14.75
C VAL A 270 5.27 5.14 14.66
N CYS A 271 5.15 6.42 15.06
CA CYS A 271 3.88 7.11 15.23
C CYS A 271 3.08 7.30 13.93
N GLY A 272 3.79 7.46 12.81
CA GLY A 272 3.24 7.82 11.51
C GLY A 272 3.24 9.34 11.26
N PRO A 273 3.49 9.76 10.01
CA PRO A 273 3.68 11.18 9.66
C PRO A 273 2.40 12.03 9.78
N GLU A 274 1.24 11.39 9.83
CA GLU A 274 -0.06 12.08 9.93
C GLU A 274 -0.52 12.25 11.40
N MET A 275 0.24 11.72 12.38
CA MET A 275 -0.03 11.98 13.79
C MET A 275 0.35 13.42 14.15
N GLY A 276 -0.61 14.17 14.70
CA GLY A 276 -0.41 15.57 15.07
C GLY A 276 0.76 15.78 16.06
N ALA A 277 1.35 16.97 16.05
CA ALA A 277 2.48 17.30 16.90
C ALA A 277 2.16 17.20 18.40
N ALA A 278 0.99 17.68 18.83
CA ALA A 278 0.57 17.62 20.23
C ALA A 278 0.38 16.18 20.76
N PRO A 279 -0.34 15.28 20.07
CA PRO A 279 -0.37 13.85 20.42
C PRO A 279 1.02 13.21 20.52
N ARG A 280 1.91 13.49 19.54
CA ARG A 280 3.28 12.94 19.56
C ARG A 280 4.09 13.43 20.77
N ALA A 281 3.98 14.71 21.10
CA ALA A 281 4.65 15.28 22.27
C ALA A 281 4.15 14.64 23.58
N ALA A 282 2.84 14.41 23.71
CA ALA A 282 2.27 13.71 24.85
C ALA A 282 2.79 12.28 24.98
N LEU A 283 2.90 11.52 23.90
CA LEU A 283 3.47 10.18 23.88
C LEU A 283 4.97 10.19 24.25
N ALA A 284 5.73 11.13 23.71
CA ALA A 284 7.15 11.29 24.05
C ALA A 284 7.34 11.59 25.54
N GLN A 285 6.54 12.47 26.11
CA GLN A 285 6.57 12.79 27.54
C GLN A 285 6.22 11.56 28.40
N ALA A 286 5.18 10.81 28.02
CA ALA A 286 4.81 9.59 28.74
C ALA A 286 5.90 8.51 28.68
N ALA A 287 6.67 8.45 27.59
CA ALA A 287 7.73 7.48 27.38
C ALA A 287 9.05 7.83 28.12
N LEU A 288 9.23 9.04 28.67
CA LEU A 288 10.46 9.45 29.35
C LEU A 288 10.87 8.50 30.49
N ASN A 289 9.89 7.89 31.16
CA ASN A 289 10.12 6.95 32.27
C ASN A 289 10.23 5.48 31.81
N LEU A 290 10.37 5.25 30.49
CA LEU A 290 10.43 3.93 29.86
C LEU A 290 11.72 3.80 29.03
N PRO A 291 12.89 3.52 29.65
CA PRO A 291 14.17 3.44 28.94
C PRO A 291 14.21 2.35 27.84
N GLN A 292 13.32 1.38 27.91
CA GLN A 292 13.17 0.32 26.89
C GLN A 292 12.28 0.72 25.71
N VAL A 293 11.68 1.93 25.72
CA VAL A 293 10.85 2.45 24.64
C VAL A 293 11.62 3.44 23.79
N SER A 294 11.58 3.29 22.49
CA SER A 294 12.06 4.27 21.52
C SER A 294 10.92 4.73 20.63
N LEU A 295 10.83 6.04 20.39
CA LEU A 295 9.83 6.65 19.52
C LEU A 295 10.47 7.23 18.26
N GLN A 296 9.81 7.05 17.14
CA GLN A 296 10.16 7.61 15.85
C GLN A 296 8.89 8.13 15.17
N GLU A 297 8.97 9.26 14.47
CA GLU A 297 7.84 9.81 13.75
C GLU A 297 7.52 8.99 12.51
N PHE A 298 8.53 8.71 11.71
CA PHE A 298 8.41 8.06 10.41
C PHE A 298 9.62 7.16 10.13
N SER A 299 9.41 6.10 9.41
CA SER A 299 10.46 5.26 8.84
C SER A 299 10.19 5.05 7.34
N ASP A 300 11.20 5.25 6.54
CA ASP A 300 11.20 4.91 5.11
C ASP A 300 11.54 3.44 4.85
N ASP A 301 11.88 2.68 5.91
CA ASP A 301 12.17 1.25 5.88
C ASP A 301 11.43 0.47 6.96
N MET A 302 10.10 0.54 6.91
CA MET A 302 9.23 -0.20 7.83
C MET A 302 9.41 -1.72 7.74
N MET A 303 9.79 -2.23 6.56
CA MET A 303 9.99 -3.67 6.35
C MET A 303 11.19 -4.18 7.18
N SER A 304 12.28 -3.43 7.28
CA SER A 304 13.42 -3.78 8.14
C SER A 304 13.05 -3.77 9.62
N LEU A 305 12.32 -2.74 10.08
CA LEU A 305 11.83 -2.65 11.46
C LEU A 305 10.88 -3.81 11.80
N MET A 306 9.96 -4.10 10.91
CA MET A 306 9.00 -5.19 11.09
C MET A 306 9.69 -6.55 11.04
N ALA A 307 10.67 -6.76 10.13
CA ALA A 307 11.48 -7.98 10.08
C ALA A 307 12.28 -8.18 11.38
N ALA A 308 12.80 -7.10 11.98
CA ALA A 308 13.54 -7.14 13.23
C ALA A 308 12.68 -7.43 14.46
N SER A 309 11.40 -7.06 14.45
CA SER A 309 10.47 -7.25 15.55
C SER A 309 10.04 -8.71 15.71
N ASP A 310 9.51 -9.03 16.89
CA ASP A 310 8.96 -10.34 17.24
C ASP A 310 7.43 -10.34 17.20
N VAL A 311 6.82 -9.25 17.63
CA VAL A 311 5.37 -9.01 17.56
C VAL A 311 5.12 -7.60 17.05
N VAL A 312 4.09 -7.43 16.23
CA VAL A 312 3.67 -6.13 15.68
C VAL A 312 2.32 -5.75 16.28
N VAL A 313 2.18 -4.50 16.72
CA VAL A 313 0.89 -3.86 17.04
C VAL A 313 0.56 -2.87 15.94
N SER A 314 -0.61 -2.97 15.34
CA SER A 314 -1.02 -2.06 14.25
C SER A 314 -2.54 -1.86 14.18
N MET A 315 -2.98 -0.97 13.26
CA MET A 315 -4.40 -0.70 13.03
C MET A 315 -5.03 -1.51 11.88
N GLY A 316 -4.30 -2.35 11.17
CA GLY A 316 -4.89 -3.22 10.13
C GLY A 316 -5.20 -2.55 8.79
N GLY A 317 -4.55 -1.44 8.46
CA GLY A 317 -4.57 -0.89 7.11
C GLY A 317 -4.03 -1.91 6.08
N TYR A 318 -4.57 -1.89 4.84
CA TYR A 318 -4.22 -2.86 3.80
C TYR A 318 -2.70 -3.06 3.64
N ASN A 319 -1.94 -1.97 3.52
CA ASN A 319 -0.49 -2.07 3.31
C ASN A 319 0.23 -2.69 4.51
N THR A 320 -0.12 -2.27 5.73
CA THR A 320 0.51 -2.81 6.96
C THR A 320 0.17 -4.28 7.15
N VAL A 321 -1.06 -4.69 6.83
CA VAL A 321 -1.43 -6.11 6.85
C VAL A 321 -0.63 -6.89 5.81
N CYS A 322 -0.45 -6.38 4.59
CA CYS A 322 0.40 -7.02 3.60
C CYS A 322 1.86 -7.14 4.10
N GLU A 323 2.39 -6.15 4.79
CA GLU A 323 3.73 -6.17 5.40
C GLU A 323 3.84 -7.27 6.48
N ILE A 324 2.87 -7.33 7.39
CA ILE A 324 2.77 -8.36 8.43
C ILE A 324 2.74 -9.77 7.82
N LEU A 325 1.87 -9.97 6.83
CA LEU A 325 1.69 -11.25 6.17
C LEU A 325 2.93 -11.66 5.36
N SER A 326 3.57 -10.72 4.65
CA SER A 326 4.79 -10.98 3.87
C SER A 326 5.95 -11.49 4.73
N LEU A 327 6.04 -11.01 5.96
CA LEU A 327 7.09 -11.37 6.91
C LEU A 327 6.67 -12.48 7.88
N HIS A 328 5.47 -13.07 7.72
CA HIS A 328 4.90 -14.06 8.64
C HIS A 328 5.01 -13.62 10.11
N LYS A 329 4.64 -12.36 10.40
CA LYS A 329 4.74 -11.79 11.75
C LYS A 329 3.52 -12.07 12.58
N ARG A 330 3.74 -12.36 13.87
CA ARG A 330 2.67 -12.31 14.86
C ARG A 330 2.25 -10.87 15.06
N ALA A 331 0.95 -10.63 15.10
CA ALA A 331 0.44 -9.28 15.21
C ALA A 331 -0.81 -9.19 16.09
N VAL A 332 -0.90 -8.10 16.84
CA VAL A 332 -2.13 -7.63 17.49
C VAL A 332 -2.63 -6.44 16.67
N VAL A 333 -3.82 -6.57 16.10
CA VAL A 333 -4.42 -5.54 15.26
C VAL A 333 -5.61 -4.93 15.99
N VAL A 334 -5.54 -3.61 16.18
CA VAL A 334 -6.63 -2.77 16.70
C VAL A 334 -7.19 -1.97 15.52
N PRO A 335 -8.20 -2.47 14.80
CA PRO A 335 -8.61 -1.87 13.55
C PRO A 335 -9.42 -0.59 13.76
N ARG A 336 -9.31 0.35 12.82
CA ARG A 336 -10.30 1.41 12.70
C ARG A 336 -11.64 0.80 12.24
N VAL A 337 -12.74 1.18 12.92
CA VAL A 337 -14.10 0.69 12.60
C VAL A 337 -15.05 1.83 12.21
N ARG A 338 -14.58 3.08 12.27
CA ARG A 338 -15.32 4.30 11.88
C ARG A 338 -14.39 5.29 11.19
N PRO A 339 -14.84 6.07 10.19
CA PRO A 339 -16.16 6.00 9.53
C PRO A 339 -16.29 4.83 8.55
N VAL A 340 -15.19 4.18 8.13
CA VAL A 340 -15.12 3.08 7.17
C VAL A 340 -14.75 1.79 7.90
N LYS A 341 -15.49 0.70 7.66
CA LYS A 341 -15.34 -0.58 8.38
C LYS A 341 -14.32 -1.54 7.75
N GLU A 342 -13.66 -1.18 6.65
CA GLU A 342 -12.76 -2.07 5.90
C GLU A 342 -11.70 -2.76 6.76
N GLN A 343 -11.07 -2.01 7.69
CA GLN A 343 -10.03 -2.56 8.57
C GLN A 343 -10.60 -3.53 9.59
N GLY A 344 -11.78 -3.21 10.15
CA GLY A 344 -12.48 -4.08 11.10
C GLY A 344 -12.84 -5.41 10.47
N ILE A 345 -13.50 -5.39 9.30
CA ILE A 345 -13.90 -6.60 8.57
C ILE A 345 -12.67 -7.42 8.20
N ARG A 346 -11.59 -6.79 7.71
CA ARG A 346 -10.34 -7.48 7.38
C ARG A 346 -9.73 -8.15 8.60
N ALA A 347 -9.59 -7.42 9.71
CA ALA A 347 -8.99 -7.94 10.93
C ALA A 347 -9.80 -9.11 11.52
N GLU A 348 -11.13 -9.00 11.52
CA GLU A 348 -12.03 -10.06 11.97
C GLU A 348 -11.89 -11.34 11.14
N ARG A 349 -11.97 -11.22 9.81
CA ARG A 349 -11.86 -12.35 8.88
C ARG A 349 -10.50 -13.03 8.96
N MET A 350 -9.42 -12.25 9.11
CA MET A 350 -8.06 -12.77 9.24
C MET A 350 -7.82 -13.39 10.63
N ALA A 351 -8.37 -12.81 11.70
CA ALA A 351 -8.30 -13.37 13.04
C ALA A 351 -9.03 -14.72 13.14
N ALA A 352 -10.20 -14.85 12.50
CA ALA A 352 -10.94 -16.11 12.42
C ALA A 352 -10.12 -17.25 11.73
N ARG A 353 -9.09 -16.89 10.95
CA ARG A 353 -8.15 -17.83 10.31
C ARG A 353 -6.81 -17.96 11.03
N GLY A 354 -6.65 -17.34 12.19
CA GLY A 354 -5.42 -17.38 12.98
C GLY A 354 -4.24 -16.63 12.37
N LEU A 355 -4.48 -15.76 11.37
CA LEU A 355 -3.43 -14.99 10.68
C LEU A 355 -2.89 -13.83 11.52
N LEU A 356 -3.71 -13.32 12.43
CA LEU A 356 -3.39 -12.25 13.37
C LEU A 356 -4.34 -12.33 14.56
N ARG A 357 -4.07 -11.59 15.62
CA ARG A 357 -5.01 -11.39 16.71
C ARG A 357 -5.69 -10.04 16.56
N MET A 358 -7.01 -10.01 16.58
CA MET A 358 -7.78 -8.77 16.61
C MET A 358 -8.13 -8.39 18.04
N LEU A 359 -8.00 -7.11 18.37
CA LEU A 359 -8.58 -6.47 19.56
C LEU A 359 -9.53 -5.38 19.07
N HIS A 360 -10.83 -5.53 19.38
CA HIS A 360 -11.82 -4.53 18.97
C HIS A 360 -11.52 -3.16 19.62
N PRO A 361 -11.62 -2.03 18.92
CA PRO A 361 -11.27 -0.71 19.48
C PRO A 361 -12.12 -0.35 20.71
N ASP A 362 -13.38 -0.76 20.78
CA ASP A 362 -14.24 -0.53 21.96
C ASP A 362 -13.76 -1.32 23.21
N GLN A 363 -12.91 -2.31 23.02
CA GLN A 363 -12.28 -3.09 24.09
C GLN A 363 -10.83 -2.66 24.37
N LEU A 364 -10.35 -1.63 23.68
CA LEU A 364 -8.98 -1.16 23.82
C LEU A 364 -8.79 -0.49 25.19
N THR A 365 -8.02 -1.14 26.02
CA THR A 365 -7.47 -0.60 27.26
C THR A 365 -5.99 -0.99 27.38
N PRO A 366 -5.19 -0.31 28.21
CA PRO A 366 -3.83 -0.75 28.48
C PRO A 366 -3.74 -2.23 28.88
N ALA A 367 -4.65 -2.70 29.72
CA ALA A 367 -4.67 -4.08 30.22
C ALA A 367 -5.01 -5.11 29.12
N THR A 368 -6.05 -4.85 28.31
CA THR A 368 -6.46 -5.78 27.23
C THR A 368 -5.42 -5.86 26.11
N LEU A 369 -4.81 -4.73 25.73
CA LEU A 369 -3.73 -4.71 24.75
C LEU A 369 -2.53 -5.53 25.25
N TRP A 370 -2.13 -5.36 26.50
CA TRP A 370 -1.02 -6.13 27.07
C TRP A 370 -1.34 -7.61 27.25
N GLN A 371 -2.56 -7.96 27.57
CA GLN A 371 -3.00 -9.35 27.61
C GLN A 371 -2.86 -9.99 26.20
N ALA A 372 -3.30 -9.30 25.17
CA ALA A 372 -3.15 -9.74 23.77
C ALA A 372 -1.68 -9.91 23.39
N LEU A 373 -0.83 -8.91 23.69
CA LEU A 373 0.61 -8.95 23.40
C LEU A 373 1.33 -10.09 24.13
N ARG A 374 1.07 -10.27 25.42
CA ARG A 374 1.64 -11.40 26.21
C ARG A 374 1.27 -12.75 25.61
N SER A 375 0.04 -12.87 25.12
CA SER A 375 -0.40 -14.11 24.46
C SER A 375 0.40 -14.39 23.18
N GLU A 376 0.69 -13.37 22.36
CA GLU A 376 1.49 -13.53 21.13
C GLU A 376 2.96 -13.79 21.44
N LEU A 377 3.55 -13.10 22.42
CA LEU A 377 4.92 -13.35 22.88
C LEU A 377 5.07 -14.77 23.46
N ALA A 378 4.09 -15.24 24.23
CA ALA A 378 4.08 -16.62 24.74
C ALA A 378 3.91 -17.67 23.62
N ALA A 379 3.11 -17.38 22.59
CA ALA A 379 2.98 -18.23 21.43
C ALA A 379 4.28 -18.30 20.61
N LEU A 380 4.99 -17.17 20.49
CA LEU A 380 6.32 -17.11 19.89
C LEU A 380 7.33 -17.98 20.66
N ALA A 381 7.37 -17.85 21.99
CA ALA A 381 8.26 -18.62 22.84
C ALA A 381 8.03 -20.14 22.71
N ARG A 382 6.77 -20.55 22.53
CA ARG A 382 6.40 -21.95 22.24
C ARG A 382 6.61 -22.37 20.80
N ARG A 383 7.10 -21.49 19.93
CA ARG A 383 7.25 -21.71 18.47
C ARG A 383 5.94 -22.19 17.81
N ALA A 384 4.80 -21.70 18.29
CA ALA A 384 3.52 -22.04 17.70
C ALA A 384 3.47 -21.58 16.23
N PRO A 385 3.11 -22.46 15.26
CA PRO A 385 3.11 -22.10 13.85
C PRO A 385 2.05 -21.04 13.55
N LEU A 386 2.34 -20.20 12.56
CA LEU A 386 1.33 -19.39 11.89
C LEU A 386 0.81 -20.16 10.66
N PRO A 387 -0.46 -19.96 10.27
CA PRO A 387 -0.99 -20.56 9.06
C PRO A 387 -0.15 -20.22 7.83
N GLN A 388 0.05 -21.19 6.94
CA GLN A 388 0.74 -20.95 5.67
C GLN A 388 -0.10 -20.10 4.73
N LEU A 389 0.51 -19.09 4.13
CA LEU A 389 -0.15 -18.13 3.25
C LEU A 389 0.20 -18.41 1.79
N ARG A 390 -0.70 -19.08 1.06
CA ARG A 390 -0.58 -19.24 -0.39
C ARG A 390 -1.01 -18.01 -1.19
N MET A 391 -1.53 -17.00 -0.49
CA MET A 391 -2.20 -15.85 -1.10
C MET A 391 -1.31 -14.61 -1.32
N MET A 392 0.02 -14.71 -1.11
CA MET A 392 0.94 -13.57 -1.20
C MET A 392 1.62 -13.46 -2.59
N ARG A 393 0.85 -13.60 -3.67
CA ARG A 393 1.33 -13.53 -5.07
C ARG A 393 0.67 -12.40 -5.86
N GLY A 394 0.24 -11.35 -5.17
CA GLY A 394 -0.60 -10.31 -5.77
C GLY A 394 0.03 -9.64 -6.99
N LEU A 395 1.31 -9.24 -6.92
CA LEU A 395 1.99 -8.57 -8.04
C LEU A 395 2.15 -9.50 -9.25
N GLU A 396 2.60 -10.73 -9.04
CA GLU A 396 2.78 -11.73 -10.09
C GLU A 396 1.46 -11.99 -10.83
N LEU A 397 0.37 -12.21 -10.08
CA LEU A 397 -0.91 -12.56 -10.66
C LEU A 397 -1.62 -11.34 -11.30
N VAL A 398 -1.42 -10.12 -10.80
CA VAL A 398 -1.86 -8.88 -11.46
C VAL A 398 -1.11 -8.69 -12.76
N THR A 399 0.22 -8.87 -12.77
CA THR A 399 1.04 -8.77 -13.99
C THR A 399 0.63 -9.82 -15.01
N SER A 400 0.44 -11.09 -14.59
CA SER A 400 -0.06 -12.13 -15.48
C SER A 400 -1.43 -11.75 -16.10
N ALA A 401 -2.35 -11.25 -15.28
CA ALA A 401 -3.67 -10.83 -15.77
C ALA A 401 -3.60 -9.70 -16.80
N ILE A 402 -2.71 -8.75 -16.59
CA ILE A 402 -2.48 -7.63 -17.51
C ILE A 402 -1.80 -8.12 -18.80
N PHE A 403 -0.75 -8.93 -18.69
CA PHE A 403 0.00 -9.44 -19.84
C PHE A 403 -0.85 -10.36 -20.72
N ASP A 404 -1.68 -11.21 -20.11
CA ASP A 404 -2.66 -12.06 -20.84
C ASP A 404 -3.57 -11.20 -21.74
N LEU A 405 -4.00 -10.01 -21.28
CA LEU A 405 -4.89 -9.12 -22.04
C LEU A 405 -4.22 -8.39 -23.20
N ILE A 406 -2.91 -8.11 -23.10
CA ILE A 406 -2.17 -7.37 -24.13
C ILE A 406 -1.23 -8.24 -24.96
N GLY A 407 -1.31 -9.57 -24.78
CA GLY A 407 -0.59 -10.56 -25.57
C GLY A 407 0.93 -10.59 -25.29
N LEU A 408 1.33 -10.29 -24.06
CA LEU A 408 2.73 -10.46 -23.61
C LEU A 408 2.90 -11.80 -22.90
N PRO A 409 4.02 -12.51 -23.15
CA PRO A 409 4.35 -13.70 -22.39
C PRO A 409 4.65 -13.34 -20.92
N VAL A 410 4.15 -14.14 -19.98
CA VAL A 410 4.57 -14.07 -18.58
C VAL A 410 5.92 -14.74 -18.49
N VAL A 411 6.99 -13.98 -18.51
CA VAL A 411 8.31 -14.48 -18.15
C VAL A 411 8.26 -14.74 -16.65
N ALA A 412 8.40 -16.01 -16.24
CA ALA A 412 8.58 -16.34 -14.82
C ALA A 412 9.75 -15.48 -14.32
N ALA A 413 9.51 -14.66 -13.31
CA ALA A 413 10.55 -13.80 -12.75
C ALA A 413 11.77 -14.69 -12.45
N VAL A 414 12.86 -14.47 -13.18
CA VAL A 414 14.16 -15.04 -12.84
C VAL A 414 14.42 -14.53 -11.42
N ALA A 415 14.53 -15.46 -10.48
CA ALA A 415 14.91 -15.13 -9.12
C ALA A 415 16.18 -14.28 -9.24
N ALA A 416 16.09 -13.00 -8.92
CA ALA A 416 17.25 -12.13 -8.95
C ALA A 416 18.27 -12.76 -8.00
N ASP A 417 19.41 -13.17 -8.56
CA ASP A 417 20.57 -13.55 -7.76
C ASP A 417 20.80 -12.43 -6.73
N PRO A 418 21.04 -12.77 -5.48
CA PRO A 418 21.34 -11.77 -4.48
C PRO A 418 22.53 -10.96 -4.97
N ALA A 419 22.35 -9.65 -5.08
CA ALA A 419 23.40 -8.74 -5.53
C ALA A 419 24.69 -9.06 -4.78
N PRO A 420 25.86 -9.14 -5.50
CA PRO A 420 27.13 -9.42 -4.84
C PRO A 420 27.38 -8.39 -3.75
N ALA A 421 27.77 -8.88 -2.58
CA ALA A 421 28.13 -8.02 -1.45
C ALA A 421 29.15 -6.96 -1.91
N PRO A 422 29.00 -5.68 -1.52
CA PRO A 422 29.95 -4.66 -1.90
C PRO A 422 31.33 -5.05 -1.42
N SER A 423 32.28 -5.19 -2.35
CA SER A 423 33.67 -5.42 -2.05
C SER A 423 34.20 -4.30 -1.15
N ALA A 424 34.73 -4.66 0.00
CA ALA A 424 35.43 -3.77 0.87
C ALA A 424 36.64 -3.15 0.14
N THR A 425 36.90 -1.89 0.49
CA THR A 425 38.10 -1.08 0.24
C THR A 425 38.08 -0.12 -0.94
N ASN A 426 37.76 1.13 -0.61
CA ASN A 426 38.61 2.24 -1.01
C ASN A 426 38.54 3.36 0.06
N PRO A 427 39.61 3.64 0.85
CA PRO A 427 39.58 4.56 1.97
C PRO A 427 40.09 5.97 1.58
N HIS A 428 39.59 6.58 0.52
CA HIS A 428 39.93 7.99 0.19
C HIS A 428 38.79 8.66 -0.60
N VAL A 429 37.71 9.03 0.08
CA VAL A 429 36.91 10.20 -0.29
C VAL A 429 36.41 10.85 1.00
N GLN A 430 36.97 12.00 1.33
CA GLN A 430 36.50 12.85 2.42
C GLN A 430 35.14 13.44 2.04
N PRO A 431 34.18 13.51 2.97
CA PRO A 431 32.88 14.15 2.72
C PRO A 431 33.08 15.67 2.73
N THR A 432 32.84 16.30 1.59
CA THR A 432 32.66 17.74 1.51
C THR A 432 31.37 18.13 2.21
N GLY A 433 31.50 18.94 3.23
CA GLY A 433 30.41 19.37 4.11
C GLY A 433 29.37 20.20 3.34
N TRP A 434 28.13 19.79 3.48
CA TRP A 434 26.97 20.65 3.26
C TRP A 434 26.59 21.30 4.60
N ARG A 435 26.91 22.58 4.72
CA ARG A 435 26.40 23.45 5.80
C ARG A 435 24.99 23.90 5.42
N GLY A 436 24.09 23.71 6.36
CA GLY A 436 22.89 24.44 6.72
C GLY A 436 22.09 25.15 5.64
N VAL A 437 20.86 24.71 5.43
CA VAL A 437 19.78 25.58 4.98
C VAL A 437 18.74 25.67 6.11
N HIS A 438 18.45 26.90 6.46
CA HIS A 438 17.67 27.37 7.59
C HIS A 438 16.22 26.82 7.62
N ASN A 439 15.76 26.57 8.85
CA ASN A 439 14.36 26.54 9.24
C ASN A 439 13.57 27.72 8.63
N VAL A 440 12.57 27.42 7.81
CA VAL A 440 11.48 28.34 7.56
C VAL A 440 10.29 27.85 8.37
N ALA A 441 10.06 28.57 9.48
CA ALA A 441 8.84 28.44 10.26
C ALA A 441 7.65 28.95 9.45
N TYR A 442 6.65 28.11 9.25
CA TYR A 442 5.31 28.54 8.90
C TYR A 442 4.47 28.57 10.18
N ALA A 443 4.10 29.79 10.59
CA ALA A 443 3.02 30.09 11.50
C ALA A 443 1.82 30.59 10.67
N PRO A 444 0.63 30.76 11.33
CA PRO A 444 -0.41 29.79 11.64
C PRO A 444 -1.45 29.63 10.54
#